data_a4a64d69c35ecb902b0ee8e3d514c600
#
_entry.id   a4a64d69c35ecb902b0ee8e3d514c600
#
_cell.length_a   1.000
_cell.length_b   1.000
_cell.length_c   1.000
_cell.angle_alpha   90.00
_cell.angle_beta   90.00
_cell.angle_gamma   90.00
#
_symmetry.space_group_name_H-M   'P 1'
#
loop_
_entity.id
_entity.type
_entity.pdbx_description
1 polymer ?
#
loop_
_entity_poly.entity_id
_entity_poly.type
_entity_poly.pdbx_seq_one_letter_code
_entity_poly.pdbx_strand_id
1 'polypeptide(L)'
;SDKFGRVRVLTWTIVLFAVFTGLCAFAQGYWDLLIYRTIAGIGLGGEFGIGMALAAEAWPAQHRAKATSYVAIGWQLGVLAAALLTPVLLPYIGWRGMFMVGIIPAFVAWFFRAKLHEPEIFVQSKEIKEHSHTNSFKLLVKDVRTTKTSIGVAILTSVQNFGYYGIMIWLPNFLSKQLGFSLTKSGLWTAVTVCGMMVGIWLFGRLADKIGRKPTFILFQVCAVASILIYSQLSDPTAMLFAGAILGASVNGMMGGYGA
;
A
#
# COMPACT_ATOMS: atom_id res chain seq x y z
N SER A 1 -8.61 -15.95 -4.56
CA SER A 1 -7.35 -16.63 -4.18
C SER A 1 -7.63 -18.04 -3.65
N ASP A 2 -8.62 -18.23 -2.78
CA ASP A 2 -8.89 -19.48 -2.03
C ASP A 2 -9.29 -20.69 -2.90
N LYS A 3 -9.80 -20.46 -4.12
CA LYS A 3 -10.17 -21.52 -5.07
C LYS A 3 -9.10 -21.84 -6.11
N PHE A 4 -8.37 -20.82 -6.57
CA PHE A 4 -7.48 -20.92 -7.72
C PHE A 4 -6.00 -20.97 -7.37
N GLY A 5 -5.66 -20.84 -6.10
CA GLY A 5 -4.28 -20.69 -5.61
C GLY A 5 -3.90 -19.23 -5.41
N ARG A 6 -3.09 -18.98 -4.38
CA ARG A 6 -2.71 -17.60 -4.02
C ARG A 6 -1.66 -17.04 -4.96
N VAL A 7 -0.64 -17.84 -5.29
CA VAL A 7 0.45 -17.45 -6.20
C VAL A 7 -0.08 -17.24 -7.62
N ARG A 8 -0.98 -18.13 -8.07
CA ARG A 8 -1.60 -18.02 -9.40
C ARG A 8 -2.44 -16.75 -9.53
N VAL A 9 -3.34 -16.49 -8.58
CA VAL A 9 -4.19 -15.28 -8.61
C VAL A 9 -3.33 -14.02 -8.51
N LEU A 10 -2.31 -14.02 -7.66
CA LEU A 10 -1.37 -12.92 -7.53
C LEU A 10 -0.61 -12.63 -8.83
N THR A 11 -0.21 -13.68 -9.56
CA THR A 11 0.42 -13.51 -10.87
C THR A 11 -0.52 -12.87 -11.89
N TRP A 12 -1.79 -13.32 -11.94
CA TRP A 12 -2.78 -12.73 -12.84
C TRP A 12 -3.11 -11.28 -12.49
N THR A 13 -3.17 -10.92 -11.21
CA THR A 13 -3.40 -9.52 -10.79
C THR A 13 -2.26 -8.60 -11.20
N ILE A 14 -1.00 -9.07 -11.16
CA ILE A 14 0.15 -8.30 -11.64
C ILE A 14 0.10 -8.13 -13.17
N VAL A 15 -0.18 -9.19 -13.90
CA VAL A 15 -0.28 -9.12 -15.37
C VAL A 15 -1.39 -8.14 -15.77
N LEU A 16 -2.56 -8.24 -15.13
CA LEU A 16 -3.66 -7.32 -15.36
C LEU A 16 -3.25 -5.86 -15.08
N PHE A 17 -2.66 -5.61 -13.93
CA PHE A 17 -2.16 -4.28 -13.56
C PHE A 17 -1.12 -3.77 -14.57
N ALA A 18 -0.13 -4.59 -14.95
CA ALA A 18 0.94 -4.21 -15.85
C ALA A 18 0.43 -3.86 -17.25
N VAL A 19 -0.41 -4.72 -17.82
CA VAL A 19 -0.99 -4.53 -19.16
C VAL A 19 -1.81 -3.25 -19.20
N PHE A 20 -2.75 -3.06 -18.28
CA PHE A 20 -3.60 -1.88 -18.29
C PHE A 20 -2.88 -0.60 -17.87
N THR A 21 -1.82 -0.68 -17.07
CA THR A 21 -0.92 0.46 -16.83
C THR A 21 -0.19 0.85 -18.12
N GLY A 22 0.30 -0.12 -18.88
CA GLY A 22 0.92 0.12 -20.19
C GLY A 22 -0.05 0.72 -21.20
N LEU A 23 -1.29 0.22 -21.25
CA LEU A 23 -2.35 0.76 -22.13
C LEU A 23 -2.67 2.22 -21.84
N CYS A 24 -2.48 2.70 -20.59
CA CYS A 24 -2.63 4.12 -20.26
C CYS A 24 -1.70 5.02 -21.10
N ALA A 25 -0.54 4.53 -21.55
CA ALA A 25 0.35 5.29 -22.42
C ALA A 25 -0.26 5.57 -23.80
N PHE A 26 -1.19 4.73 -24.25
CA PHE A 26 -1.86 4.85 -25.55
C PHE A 26 -3.23 5.52 -25.46
N ALA A 27 -3.66 5.95 -24.29
CA ALA A 27 -4.95 6.62 -24.11
C ALA A 27 -5.04 7.89 -24.95
N GLN A 28 -6.11 8.04 -25.70
CA GLN A 28 -6.38 9.19 -26.58
C GLN A 28 -7.30 10.21 -25.91
N GLY A 29 -8.07 9.77 -24.91
CA GLY A 29 -9.02 10.62 -24.20
C GLY A 29 -9.24 10.24 -22.75
N TYR A 30 -10.12 11.00 -22.11
CA TYR A 30 -10.49 10.80 -20.72
C TYR A 30 -11.07 9.40 -20.45
N TRP A 31 -11.97 8.95 -21.32
CA TRP A 31 -12.67 7.67 -21.12
C TRP A 31 -11.74 6.47 -21.24
N ASP A 32 -10.81 6.50 -22.19
CA ASP A 32 -9.81 5.43 -22.34
C ASP A 32 -8.97 5.33 -21.07
N LEU A 33 -8.46 6.48 -20.62
CA LEU A 33 -7.64 6.53 -19.41
C LEU A 33 -8.41 6.06 -18.18
N LEU A 34 -9.69 6.47 -18.06
CA LEU A 34 -10.55 6.05 -16.95
C LEU A 34 -10.76 4.52 -16.94
N ILE A 35 -11.08 3.93 -18.09
CA ILE A 35 -11.30 2.48 -18.23
C ILE A 35 -10.02 1.73 -17.88
N TYR A 36 -8.89 2.09 -18.50
CA TYR A 36 -7.61 1.43 -18.26
C TYR A 36 -7.17 1.53 -16.80
N ARG A 37 -7.31 2.69 -16.17
CA ARG A 37 -6.98 2.89 -14.74
C ARG A 37 -7.92 2.13 -13.83
N THR A 38 -9.20 2.02 -14.17
CA THR A 38 -10.17 1.25 -13.39
C THR A 38 -9.81 -0.23 -13.39
N ILE A 39 -9.51 -0.80 -14.57
CA ILE A 39 -9.15 -2.22 -14.68
C ILE A 39 -7.79 -2.48 -14.02
N ALA A 40 -6.80 -1.60 -14.21
CA ALA A 40 -5.52 -1.68 -13.50
C ALA A 40 -5.73 -1.63 -11.96
N GLY A 41 -6.64 -0.79 -11.46
CA GLY A 41 -7.00 -0.70 -10.06
C GLY A 41 -7.57 -1.99 -9.47
N ILE A 42 -8.36 -2.73 -10.24
CA ILE A 42 -8.88 -4.06 -9.83
C ILE A 42 -7.70 -5.04 -9.62
N GLY A 43 -6.73 -5.04 -10.54
CA GLY A 43 -5.50 -5.84 -10.40
C GLY A 43 -4.73 -5.48 -9.13
N LEU A 44 -4.46 -4.19 -8.93
CA LEU A 44 -3.70 -3.69 -7.80
C LEU A 44 -4.37 -3.97 -6.45
N GLY A 45 -5.70 -3.80 -6.36
CA GLY A 45 -6.46 -4.06 -5.13
C GLY A 45 -6.39 -5.52 -4.67
N GLY A 46 -6.41 -6.46 -5.62
CA GLY A 46 -6.23 -7.89 -5.32
C GLY A 46 -4.82 -8.24 -4.85
N GLU A 47 -3.80 -7.58 -5.40
CA GLU A 47 -2.41 -7.89 -5.13
C GLU A 47 -2.00 -7.62 -3.67
N PHE A 48 -2.37 -6.48 -3.13
CA PHE A 48 -1.98 -6.10 -1.78
C PHE A 48 -2.52 -7.06 -0.71
N GLY A 49 -3.81 -7.40 -0.78
CA GLY A 49 -4.44 -8.31 0.17
C GLY A 49 -3.87 -9.73 0.11
N ILE A 50 -3.63 -10.25 -1.10
CA ILE A 50 -3.06 -11.59 -1.29
C ILE A 50 -1.59 -11.62 -0.84
N GLY A 51 -0.82 -10.58 -1.15
CA GLY A 51 0.58 -10.46 -0.74
C GLY A 51 0.74 -10.41 0.78
N MET A 52 -0.11 -9.66 1.48
CA MET A 52 -0.15 -9.62 2.94
C MET A 52 -0.51 -10.98 3.55
N ALA A 53 -1.50 -11.67 2.99
CA ALA A 53 -1.90 -12.99 3.45
C ALA A 53 -0.78 -14.02 3.27
N LEU A 54 -0.13 -14.04 2.10
CA LEU A 54 1.02 -14.91 1.83
C LEU A 54 2.16 -14.68 2.83
N ALA A 55 2.51 -13.43 3.09
CA ALA A 55 3.56 -13.08 4.05
C ALA A 55 3.17 -13.52 5.48
N ALA A 56 1.92 -13.29 5.89
CA ALA A 56 1.44 -13.68 7.21
C ALA A 56 1.41 -15.21 7.41
N GLU A 57 1.18 -15.98 6.34
CA GLU A 57 1.13 -17.44 6.39
C GLU A 57 2.51 -18.10 6.32
N ALA A 58 3.45 -17.47 5.62
CA ALA A 58 4.82 -17.96 5.51
C ALA A 58 5.63 -17.74 6.80
N TRP A 59 5.15 -16.91 7.73
CA TRP A 59 5.90 -16.58 8.96
C TRP A 59 5.20 -17.07 10.23
N PRO A 60 5.98 -17.44 11.29
CA PRO A 60 5.42 -17.79 12.60
C PRO A 60 4.53 -16.68 13.16
N ALA A 61 3.50 -17.07 13.92
CA ALA A 61 2.51 -16.14 14.47
C ALA A 61 3.11 -14.95 15.26
N GLN A 62 4.26 -15.18 15.92
CA GLN A 62 4.98 -14.19 16.73
C GLN A 62 5.63 -13.07 15.88
N HIS A 63 5.86 -13.29 14.57
CA HIS A 63 6.56 -12.38 13.68
C HIS A 63 5.73 -11.93 12.47
N ARG A 64 4.44 -12.18 12.47
CA ARG A 64 3.54 -11.86 11.36
C ARG A 64 3.46 -10.37 11.09
N ALA A 65 3.39 -9.52 12.14
CA ALA A 65 3.34 -8.08 11.96
C ALA A 65 4.65 -7.54 11.34
N LYS A 66 5.80 -8.12 11.69
CA LYS A 66 7.08 -7.79 11.06
C LYS A 66 7.11 -8.20 9.60
N ALA A 67 6.63 -9.40 9.26
CA ALA A 67 6.59 -9.89 7.88
C ALA A 67 5.69 -9.03 6.98
N THR A 68 4.47 -8.72 7.44
CA THR A 68 3.53 -7.85 6.71
C THR A 68 4.04 -6.41 6.59
N SER A 69 4.79 -5.92 7.57
CA SER A 69 5.47 -4.63 7.48
C SER A 69 6.50 -4.57 6.34
N TYR A 70 7.24 -5.64 6.08
CA TYR A 70 8.17 -5.68 4.93
C TYR A 70 7.43 -5.59 3.59
N VAL A 71 6.26 -6.24 3.46
CA VAL A 71 5.41 -6.10 2.27
C VAL A 71 4.93 -4.65 2.10
N ALA A 72 4.48 -4.03 3.18
CA ALA A 72 4.04 -2.64 3.17
C ALA A 72 5.17 -1.65 2.84
N ILE A 73 6.41 -1.91 3.28
CA ILE A 73 7.59 -1.13 2.89
C ILE A 73 7.83 -1.23 1.38
N GLY A 74 7.62 -2.39 0.77
CA GLY A 74 7.71 -2.56 -0.69
C GLY A 74 6.83 -1.59 -1.46
N TRP A 75 5.60 -1.36 -1.00
CA TRP A 75 4.71 -0.32 -1.55
C TRP A 75 5.35 1.07 -1.48
N GLN A 76 5.90 1.43 -0.32
CA GLN A 76 6.52 2.75 -0.13
C GLN A 76 7.79 2.93 -0.97
N LEU A 77 8.56 1.87 -1.20
CA LEU A 77 9.70 1.91 -2.12
C LEU A 77 9.27 2.25 -3.55
N GLY A 78 8.14 1.70 -4.00
CA GLY A 78 7.56 2.05 -5.30
C GLY A 78 7.14 3.52 -5.37
N VAL A 79 6.49 4.03 -4.34
CA VAL A 79 6.09 5.45 -4.24
C VAL A 79 7.32 6.36 -4.20
N LEU A 80 8.35 6.00 -3.44
CA LEU A 80 9.62 6.73 -3.38
C LEU A 80 10.30 6.79 -4.75
N ALA A 81 10.40 5.64 -5.43
CA ALA A 81 10.97 5.58 -6.77
C ALA A 81 10.19 6.48 -7.75
N ALA A 82 8.86 6.44 -7.72
CA ALA A 82 8.03 7.32 -8.54
C ALA A 82 8.25 8.80 -8.22
N ALA A 83 8.32 9.19 -6.93
CA ALA A 83 8.55 10.58 -6.52
C ALA A 83 9.91 11.12 -6.98
N LEU A 84 10.95 10.29 -7.01
CA LEU A 84 12.30 10.67 -7.44
C LEU A 84 12.48 10.62 -8.95
N LEU A 85 11.89 9.63 -9.62
CA LEU A 85 12.04 9.47 -11.07
C LEU A 85 11.16 10.43 -11.88
N THR A 86 9.97 10.77 -11.38
CA THR A 86 9.04 11.62 -12.12
C THR A 86 9.63 12.99 -12.48
N PRO A 87 10.25 13.76 -11.57
CA PRO A 87 10.83 15.05 -11.92
C PRO A 87 11.98 14.95 -12.96
N VAL A 88 12.68 13.82 -12.98
CA VAL A 88 13.81 13.59 -13.87
C VAL A 88 13.34 13.14 -15.26
N LEU A 89 12.42 12.21 -15.31
CA LEU A 89 12.01 11.57 -16.58
C LEU A 89 10.87 12.30 -17.30
N LEU A 90 9.93 12.88 -16.55
CA LEU A 90 8.73 13.53 -17.11
C LEU A 90 9.05 14.60 -18.17
N PRO A 91 10.08 15.46 -18.02
CA PRO A 91 10.45 16.46 -19.04
C PRO A 91 10.90 15.85 -20.36
N TYR A 92 11.48 14.64 -20.35
CA TYR A 92 12.05 13.99 -21.52
C TYR A 92 11.07 13.04 -22.22
N ILE A 93 10.33 12.24 -21.46
CA ILE A 93 9.48 11.16 -22.02
C ILE A 93 7.98 11.46 -21.90
N GLY A 94 7.62 12.57 -21.22
CA GLY A 94 6.24 12.94 -20.99
C GLY A 94 5.47 11.94 -20.10
N TRP A 95 4.19 12.23 -19.83
CA TRP A 95 3.37 11.38 -18.96
C TRP A 95 3.10 9.99 -19.56
N ARG A 96 3.03 9.87 -20.90
CA ARG A 96 2.86 8.57 -21.57
C ARG A 96 4.07 7.65 -21.36
N GLY A 97 5.26 8.21 -21.50
CA GLY A 97 6.50 7.48 -21.22
C GLY A 97 6.60 7.03 -19.77
N MET A 98 6.10 7.82 -18.81
CA MET A 98 6.06 7.43 -17.40
C MET A 98 5.21 6.17 -17.16
N PHE A 99 4.08 6.01 -17.85
CA PHE A 99 3.30 4.77 -17.77
C PHE A 99 4.05 3.57 -18.35
N MET A 100 4.82 3.76 -19.43
CA MET A 100 5.64 2.67 -19.99
C MET A 100 6.76 2.25 -19.04
N VAL A 101 7.43 3.19 -18.39
CA VAL A 101 8.45 2.90 -17.36
C VAL A 101 7.83 2.12 -16.20
N GLY A 102 6.58 2.41 -15.83
CA GLY A 102 5.84 1.71 -14.78
C GLY A 102 5.60 0.21 -15.05
N ILE A 103 5.75 -0.26 -16.28
CA ILE A 103 5.63 -1.70 -16.63
C ILE A 103 6.87 -2.48 -16.15
N ILE A 104 8.03 -1.86 -16.11
CA ILE A 104 9.31 -2.54 -15.82
C ILE A 104 9.29 -3.25 -14.46
N PRO A 105 8.91 -2.61 -13.33
CA PRO A 105 8.82 -3.29 -12.05
C PRO A 105 7.82 -4.44 -12.04
N ALA A 106 6.70 -4.29 -12.75
CA ALA A 106 5.68 -5.32 -12.85
C ALA A 106 6.18 -6.56 -13.62
N PHE A 107 6.95 -6.36 -14.69
CA PHE A 107 7.59 -7.45 -15.42
C PHE A 107 8.62 -8.19 -14.57
N VAL A 108 9.45 -7.45 -13.83
CA VAL A 108 10.41 -8.03 -12.87
C VAL A 108 9.68 -8.84 -11.79
N ALA A 109 8.60 -8.29 -11.21
CA ALA A 109 7.79 -8.99 -10.22
C ALA A 109 7.17 -10.27 -10.78
N TRP A 110 6.63 -10.23 -12.01
CA TRP A 110 6.09 -11.40 -12.70
C TRP A 110 7.15 -12.48 -12.88
N PHE A 111 8.35 -12.13 -13.32
CA PHE A 111 9.45 -13.07 -13.54
C PHE A 111 9.86 -13.80 -12.25
N PHE A 112 9.99 -13.07 -11.14
CA PHE A 112 10.32 -13.69 -9.84
C PHE A 112 9.18 -14.57 -9.32
N ARG A 113 7.93 -14.14 -9.48
CA ARG A 113 6.77 -14.89 -8.98
C ARG A 113 6.45 -16.15 -9.78
N ALA A 114 6.77 -16.20 -11.06
CA ALA A 114 6.64 -17.41 -11.87
C ALA A 114 7.45 -18.60 -11.31
N LYS A 115 8.45 -18.33 -10.45
CA LYS A 115 9.29 -19.33 -9.79
C LYS A 115 8.82 -19.71 -8.37
N LEU A 116 7.79 -19.03 -7.83
CA LEU A 116 7.27 -19.33 -6.50
C LEU A 116 6.30 -20.50 -6.52
N HIS A 117 6.39 -21.34 -5.51
CA HIS A 117 5.47 -22.45 -5.27
C HIS A 117 4.35 -22.02 -4.32
N GLU A 118 3.19 -22.67 -4.44
CA GLU A 118 2.08 -22.44 -3.50
C GLU A 118 2.49 -22.86 -2.08
N PRO A 119 2.13 -22.11 -1.02
CA PRO A 119 2.43 -22.47 0.35
C PRO A 119 1.80 -23.81 0.74
N GLU A 120 2.53 -24.63 1.52
CA GLU A 120 2.05 -25.95 2.00
C GLU A 120 0.72 -25.84 2.76
N ILE A 121 0.54 -24.76 3.55
CA ILE A 121 -0.69 -24.49 4.28
C ILE A 121 -1.89 -24.36 3.32
N PHE A 122 -1.69 -23.78 2.13
CA PHE A 122 -2.74 -23.70 1.13
C PHE A 122 -3.08 -25.07 0.56
N VAL A 123 -2.07 -25.88 0.24
CA VAL A 123 -2.24 -27.26 -0.28
C VAL A 123 -3.03 -28.11 0.73
N GLN A 124 -2.60 -28.13 1.99
CA GLN A 124 -3.29 -28.85 3.08
C GLN A 124 -4.72 -28.33 3.31
N SER A 125 -4.94 -27.00 3.26
CA SER A 125 -6.28 -26.43 3.43
C SER A 125 -7.22 -26.74 2.28
N LYS A 126 -6.72 -26.99 1.09
CA LYS A 126 -7.51 -27.39 -0.08
C LYS A 126 -8.06 -28.79 0.09
N GLU A 127 -7.23 -29.73 0.56
CA GLU A 127 -7.65 -31.11 0.85
C GLU A 127 -8.78 -31.17 1.90
N ILE A 128 -8.70 -30.31 2.93
CA ILE A 128 -9.74 -30.20 3.96
C ILE A 128 -11.01 -29.51 3.43
N LYS A 129 -10.88 -28.51 2.54
CA LYS A 129 -11.98 -27.70 2.00
C LYS A 129 -12.76 -28.37 0.87
N GLU A 130 -12.27 -29.42 0.24
CA GLU A 130 -13.05 -30.18 -0.75
C GLU A 130 -14.35 -30.72 -0.17
N HIS A 131 -14.47 -30.76 1.17
CA HIS A 131 -15.68 -31.19 1.88
C HIS A 131 -16.56 -30.03 2.42
N SER A 132 -16.21 -28.76 2.18
CA SER A 132 -16.98 -27.62 2.70
C SER A 132 -17.22 -26.54 1.65
N HIS A 133 -18.43 -26.51 1.08
CA HIS A 133 -18.91 -25.49 0.14
C HIS A 133 -19.26 -24.14 0.80
N THR A 134 -18.51 -23.69 1.80
CA THR A 134 -18.85 -22.45 2.51
C THR A 134 -18.33 -21.23 1.73
N ASN A 135 -19.23 -20.31 1.38
CA ASN A 135 -18.92 -19.07 0.70
C ASN A 135 -18.05 -18.18 1.61
N SER A 136 -16.83 -17.80 1.17
CA SER A 136 -15.87 -17.00 1.95
C SER A 136 -16.47 -15.69 2.48
N PHE A 137 -17.39 -15.06 1.75
CA PHE A 137 -18.10 -13.85 2.21
C PHE A 137 -19.05 -14.12 3.39
N LYS A 138 -19.69 -15.29 3.45
CA LYS A 138 -20.54 -15.63 4.59
C LYS A 138 -19.74 -15.82 5.88
N LEU A 139 -18.45 -16.16 5.78
CA LEU A 139 -17.58 -16.28 6.95
C LEU A 139 -17.30 -14.94 7.63
N LEU A 140 -17.28 -13.82 6.89
CA LEU A 140 -17.09 -12.47 7.44
C LEU A 140 -18.28 -11.99 8.29
N VAL A 141 -19.45 -12.58 8.08
CA VAL A 141 -20.71 -12.23 8.78
C VAL A 141 -21.32 -13.45 9.48
N LYS A 142 -20.51 -14.47 9.82
CA LYS A 142 -20.98 -15.74 10.39
C LYS A 142 -21.64 -15.56 11.76
N ASP A 143 -21.11 -14.69 12.57
CA ASP A 143 -21.58 -14.38 13.92
C ASP A 143 -21.41 -12.89 14.26
N VAL A 144 -22.10 -12.43 15.31
CA VAL A 144 -22.09 -11.00 15.72
C VAL A 144 -20.68 -10.51 16.06
N ARG A 145 -19.84 -11.35 16.65
CA ARG A 145 -18.46 -10.99 17.02
C ARG A 145 -17.60 -10.80 15.78
N THR A 146 -17.65 -11.74 14.84
CA THR A 146 -16.93 -11.67 13.56
C THR A 146 -17.40 -10.48 12.72
N THR A 147 -18.72 -10.24 12.65
CA THR A 147 -19.28 -9.08 11.94
C THR A 147 -18.80 -7.76 12.53
N LYS A 148 -18.83 -7.59 13.85
CA LYS A 148 -18.31 -6.39 14.52
C LYS A 148 -16.82 -6.18 14.25
N THR A 149 -16.03 -7.24 14.27
CA THR A 149 -14.59 -7.18 13.96
C THR A 149 -14.36 -6.79 12.50
N SER A 150 -15.08 -7.40 11.57
CA SER A 150 -14.98 -7.08 10.12
C SER A 150 -15.34 -5.63 9.84
N ILE A 151 -16.42 -5.11 10.42
CA ILE A 151 -16.82 -3.70 10.30
C ILE A 151 -15.76 -2.79 10.94
N GLY A 152 -15.28 -3.13 12.13
CA GLY A 152 -14.25 -2.35 12.82
C GLY A 152 -12.96 -2.23 12.01
N VAL A 153 -12.49 -3.32 11.41
CA VAL A 153 -11.33 -3.32 10.51
C VAL A 153 -11.59 -2.50 9.26
N ALA A 154 -12.78 -2.63 8.66
CA ALA A 154 -13.16 -1.83 7.48
C ALA A 154 -13.15 -0.32 7.78
N ILE A 155 -13.69 0.10 8.92
CA ILE A 155 -13.66 1.50 9.36
C ILE A 155 -12.22 1.96 9.58
N LEU A 156 -11.42 1.17 10.32
CA LEU A 156 -10.03 1.50 10.63
C LEU A 156 -9.19 1.70 9.36
N THR A 157 -9.29 0.77 8.40
CA THR A 157 -8.57 0.84 7.13
C THR A 157 -9.07 2.00 6.26
N SER A 158 -10.37 2.29 6.25
CA SER A 158 -10.93 3.41 5.50
C SER A 158 -10.43 4.75 6.02
N VAL A 159 -10.45 4.96 7.34
CA VAL A 159 -9.95 6.19 7.98
C VAL A 159 -8.46 6.38 7.72
N GLN A 160 -7.67 5.32 7.85
CA GLN A 160 -6.23 5.39 7.59
C GLN A 160 -5.94 5.69 6.11
N ASN A 161 -6.63 5.03 5.17
CA ASN A 161 -6.47 5.32 3.74
C ASN A 161 -6.91 6.74 3.39
N PHE A 162 -7.99 7.25 3.99
CA PHE A 162 -8.40 8.64 3.82
C PHE A 162 -7.28 9.60 4.22
N GLY A 163 -6.65 9.39 5.39
CA GLY A 163 -5.50 10.19 5.83
C GLY A 163 -4.29 10.05 4.90
N TYR A 164 -3.96 8.84 4.48
CA TYR A 164 -2.84 8.57 3.56
C TYR A 164 -3.02 9.29 2.22
N TYR A 165 -4.13 9.09 1.55
CA TYR A 165 -4.39 9.73 0.25
C TYR A 165 -4.57 11.25 0.37
N GLY A 166 -5.16 11.72 1.47
CA GLY A 166 -5.24 13.14 1.79
C GLY A 166 -3.85 13.79 1.80
N ILE A 167 -2.89 13.17 2.48
CA ILE A 167 -1.51 13.67 2.52
C ILE A 167 -0.82 13.48 1.17
N MET A 168 -0.83 12.30 0.59
CA MET A 168 -0.04 11.98 -0.61
C MET A 168 -0.50 12.73 -1.86
N ILE A 169 -1.80 13.00 -2.00
CA ILE A 169 -2.35 13.73 -3.15
C ILE A 169 -2.32 15.24 -2.93
N TRP A 170 -2.72 15.69 -1.74
CA TRP A 170 -2.91 17.12 -1.49
C TRP A 170 -1.64 17.84 -1.06
N LEU A 171 -0.74 17.18 -0.32
CA LEU A 171 0.50 17.80 0.16
C LEU A 171 1.40 18.31 -0.99
N PRO A 172 1.71 17.54 -2.04
CA PRO A 172 2.49 18.05 -3.17
C PRO A 172 1.82 19.22 -3.88
N ASN A 173 0.50 19.16 -4.04
CA ASN A 173 -0.29 20.27 -4.62
C ASN A 173 -0.27 21.52 -3.74
N PHE A 174 -0.39 21.36 -2.44
CA PHE A 174 -0.31 22.44 -1.47
C PHE A 174 1.08 23.10 -1.51
N LEU A 175 2.15 22.30 -1.44
CA LEU A 175 3.53 22.80 -1.52
C LEU A 175 3.81 23.57 -2.82
N SER A 176 3.30 23.08 -3.94
CA SER A 176 3.47 23.75 -5.24
C SER A 176 2.68 25.05 -5.34
N LYS A 177 1.39 25.05 -4.96
CA LYS A 177 0.49 26.21 -5.12
C LYS A 177 0.67 27.27 -4.04
N GLN A 178 0.88 26.87 -2.79
CA GLN A 178 0.95 27.81 -1.66
C GLN A 178 2.38 28.31 -1.41
N LEU A 179 3.38 27.44 -1.58
CA LEU A 179 4.79 27.75 -1.33
C LEU A 179 5.60 27.98 -2.61
N GLY A 180 4.97 27.86 -3.80
CA GLY A 180 5.64 28.07 -5.09
C GLY A 180 6.78 27.05 -5.38
N PHE A 181 6.72 25.85 -4.81
CA PHE A 181 7.76 24.85 -5.01
C PHE A 181 7.76 24.31 -6.45
N SER A 182 8.96 24.16 -7.01
CA SER A 182 9.15 23.46 -8.28
C SER A 182 8.77 21.99 -8.15
N LEU A 183 8.56 21.32 -9.30
CA LEU A 183 8.26 19.88 -9.35
C LEU A 183 9.33 19.05 -8.62
N THR A 184 10.60 19.37 -8.84
CA THR A 184 11.74 18.71 -8.18
C THR A 184 11.71 18.90 -6.66
N LYS A 185 11.46 20.11 -6.19
CA LYS A 185 11.41 20.41 -4.76
C LYS A 185 10.22 19.71 -4.09
N SER A 186 9.05 19.69 -4.73
CA SER A 186 7.87 18.94 -4.25
C SER A 186 8.13 17.44 -4.22
N GLY A 187 8.85 16.89 -5.22
CA GLY A 187 9.27 15.49 -5.27
C GLY A 187 10.18 15.11 -4.10
N LEU A 188 11.17 15.95 -3.77
CA LEU A 188 12.05 15.73 -2.62
C LEU A 188 11.31 15.76 -1.30
N TRP A 189 10.35 16.70 -1.12
CA TRP A 189 9.49 16.74 0.07
C TRP A 189 8.66 15.46 0.22
N THR A 190 8.07 15.02 -0.87
CA THR A 190 7.33 13.75 -0.92
C THR A 190 8.24 12.56 -0.57
N ALA A 191 9.47 12.54 -1.11
CA ALA A 191 10.44 11.49 -0.83
C ALA A 191 10.79 11.42 0.67
N VAL A 192 11.03 12.56 1.34
CA VAL A 192 11.31 12.60 2.79
C VAL A 192 10.09 12.09 3.59
N THR A 193 8.88 12.49 3.22
CA THR A 193 7.66 12.01 3.86
C THR A 193 7.52 10.48 3.70
N VAL A 194 7.79 9.94 2.51
CA VAL A 194 7.75 8.50 2.24
C VAL A 194 8.84 7.75 3.01
N CYS A 195 10.04 8.29 3.14
CA CYS A 195 11.07 7.74 4.01
C CYS A 195 10.57 7.64 5.47
N GLY A 196 9.91 8.69 5.96
CA GLY A 196 9.23 8.66 7.26
C GLY A 196 8.20 7.54 7.35
N MET A 197 7.36 7.37 6.33
CA MET A 197 6.40 6.26 6.27
C MET A 197 7.06 4.88 6.39
N MET A 198 8.16 4.65 5.68
CA MET A 198 8.91 3.38 5.76
C MET A 198 9.45 3.11 7.17
N VAL A 199 10.02 4.13 7.81
CA VAL A 199 10.47 4.04 9.20
C VAL A 199 9.31 3.74 10.14
N GLY A 200 8.17 4.42 9.96
CA GLY A 200 6.95 4.18 10.74
C GLY A 200 6.42 2.76 10.62
N ILE A 201 6.35 2.22 9.40
CA ILE A 201 5.92 0.85 9.13
C ILE A 201 6.87 -0.17 9.79
N TRP A 202 8.16 0.04 9.67
CA TRP A 202 9.18 -0.81 10.29
C TRP A 202 9.09 -0.80 11.82
N LEU A 203 8.91 0.39 12.41
CA LEU A 203 8.75 0.56 13.85
C LEU A 203 7.45 -0.09 14.34
N PHE A 204 6.35 0.10 13.60
CA PHE A 204 5.06 -0.50 13.90
C PHE A 204 5.15 -2.03 13.97
N GLY A 205 5.78 -2.68 12.98
CA GLY A 205 5.91 -4.14 12.97
C GLY A 205 6.63 -4.67 14.21
N ARG A 206 7.73 -4.00 14.61
CA ARG A 206 8.47 -4.38 15.82
C ARG A 206 7.70 -4.13 17.12
N LEU A 207 7.03 -2.99 17.19
CA LEU A 207 6.21 -2.64 18.36
C LEU A 207 5.02 -3.58 18.49
N ALA A 208 4.33 -3.86 17.41
CA ALA A 208 3.16 -4.74 17.40
C ALA A 208 3.48 -6.16 17.86
N ASP A 209 4.66 -6.66 17.51
CA ASP A 209 5.13 -7.98 17.96
C ASP A 209 5.54 -7.97 19.45
N LYS A 210 5.97 -6.81 20.01
CA LYS A 210 6.40 -6.69 21.42
C LYS A 210 5.27 -6.39 22.40
N ILE A 211 4.49 -5.35 22.13
CA ILE A 211 3.45 -4.83 23.08
C ILE A 211 2.03 -5.21 22.63
N GLY A 212 1.92 -5.89 21.50
CA GLY A 212 0.64 -6.28 20.93
C GLY A 212 0.09 -5.25 19.92
N ARG A 213 -0.79 -5.73 19.05
CA ARG A 213 -1.33 -4.96 17.91
C ARG A 213 -2.20 -3.79 18.37
N LYS A 214 -3.16 -4.05 19.27
CA LYS A 214 -4.14 -3.05 19.72
C LYS A 214 -3.48 -1.80 20.34
N PRO A 215 -2.57 -1.89 21.33
CA PRO A 215 -1.91 -0.70 21.88
C PRO A 215 -1.04 0.01 20.85
N THR A 216 -0.40 -0.73 19.92
CA THR A 216 0.40 -0.13 18.86
C THR A 216 -0.45 0.69 17.89
N PHE A 217 -1.62 0.19 17.48
CA PHE A 217 -2.56 0.97 16.64
C PHE A 217 -3.01 2.24 17.36
N ILE A 218 -3.38 2.17 18.64
CA ILE A 218 -3.80 3.34 19.42
C ILE A 218 -2.67 4.37 19.49
N LEU A 219 -1.45 3.93 19.78
CA LEU A 219 -0.28 4.80 19.86
C LEU A 219 -0.06 5.55 18.54
N PHE A 220 -0.05 4.83 17.42
CA PHE A 220 0.16 5.44 16.10
C PHE A 220 -0.96 6.39 15.69
N GLN A 221 -2.22 6.08 16.04
CA GLN A 221 -3.35 6.98 15.81
C GLN A 221 -3.24 8.28 16.60
N VAL A 222 -2.88 8.21 17.88
CA VAL A 222 -2.64 9.39 18.71
C VAL A 222 -1.48 10.22 18.16
N CYS A 223 -0.37 9.57 17.79
CA CYS A 223 0.76 10.25 17.15
C CYS A 223 0.36 10.88 15.80
N ALA A 224 -0.50 10.24 15.00
CA ALA A 224 -0.99 10.79 13.75
C ALA A 224 -1.80 12.06 13.97
N VAL A 225 -2.74 12.05 14.91
CA VAL A 225 -3.52 13.27 15.27
C VAL A 225 -2.59 14.39 15.71
N ALA A 226 -1.68 14.11 16.63
CA ALA A 226 -0.73 15.11 17.14
C ALA A 226 0.16 15.67 16.01
N SER A 227 0.70 14.80 15.14
CA SER A 227 1.55 15.23 14.03
C SER A 227 0.80 16.06 13.00
N ILE A 228 -0.47 15.74 12.69
CA ILE A 228 -1.31 16.55 11.79
C ILE A 228 -1.54 17.94 12.38
N LEU A 229 -1.91 18.03 13.65
CA LEU A 229 -2.14 19.32 14.32
C LEU A 229 -0.87 20.17 14.36
N ILE A 230 0.28 19.60 14.67
CA ILE A 230 1.56 20.31 14.64
C ILE A 230 1.88 20.75 13.21
N TYR A 231 1.75 19.85 12.23
CA TYR A 231 2.05 20.16 10.83
C TYR A 231 1.20 21.31 10.28
N SER A 232 -0.07 21.39 10.68
CA SER A 232 -1.00 22.45 10.24
C SER A 232 -0.63 23.84 10.75
N GLN A 233 0.19 23.96 11.79
CA GLN A 233 0.63 25.24 12.36
C GLN A 233 1.99 25.70 11.80
N LEU A 234 2.69 24.84 11.06
CA LEU A 234 4.01 25.15 10.53
C LEU A 234 3.91 26.00 9.26
N SER A 235 4.74 27.03 9.19
CA SER A 235 4.91 27.89 8.00
C SER A 235 6.34 27.86 7.45
N ASP A 236 7.31 27.45 8.29
CA ASP A 236 8.70 27.34 7.85
C ASP A 236 8.91 26.09 7.00
N PRO A 237 9.46 26.23 5.77
CA PRO A 237 9.69 25.11 4.87
C PRO A 237 10.58 24.01 5.47
N THR A 238 11.62 24.37 6.22
CA THR A 238 12.56 23.39 6.80
C THR A 238 11.89 22.59 7.92
N ALA A 239 11.15 23.26 8.80
CA ALA A 239 10.37 22.60 9.83
C ALA A 239 9.29 21.68 9.25
N MET A 240 8.62 22.09 8.17
CA MET A 240 7.64 21.26 7.45
C MET A 240 8.26 20.02 6.83
N LEU A 241 9.52 20.07 6.37
CA LEU A 241 10.22 18.91 5.82
C LEU A 241 10.37 17.81 6.88
N PHE A 242 10.92 18.17 8.04
CA PHE A 242 11.13 17.22 9.15
C PHE A 242 9.80 16.74 9.75
N ALA A 243 8.86 17.66 9.96
CA ALA A 243 7.53 17.32 10.44
C ALA A 243 6.78 16.42 9.45
N GLY A 244 7.00 16.57 8.14
CA GLY A 244 6.46 15.70 7.10
C GLY A 244 6.92 14.24 7.22
N ALA A 245 8.18 14.01 7.61
CA ALA A 245 8.66 12.67 7.89
C ALA A 245 7.97 12.04 9.11
N ILE A 246 7.77 12.80 10.20
CA ILE A 246 7.07 12.35 11.41
C ILE A 246 5.59 12.10 11.11
N LEU A 247 4.96 12.98 10.36
CA LEU A 247 3.58 12.83 9.89
C LEU A 247 3.41 11.56 9.07
N GLY A 248 4.31 11.34 8.10
CA GLY A 248 4.31 10.13 7.28
C GLY A 248 4.46 8.86 8.13
N ALA A 249 5.41 8.86 9.07
CA ALA A 249 5.65 7.74 9.99
C ALA A 249 4.41 7.40 10.81
N SER A 250 3.75 8.41 11.36
CA SER A 250 2.59 8.24 12.24
C SER A 250 1.35 7.76 11.48
N VAL A 251 1.02 8.41 10.34
CA VAL A 251 -0.20 8.12 9.58
C VAL A 251 -0.11 6.77 8.87
N ASN A 252 1.03 6.46 8.26
CA ASN A 252 1.14 5.25 7.43
C ASN A 252 1.85 4.08 8.12
N GLY A 253 2.42 4.29 9.30
CA GLY A 253 3.05 3.21 10.05
C GLY A 253 2.13 2.02 10.32
N MET A 254 0.85 2.28 10.56
CA MET A 254 -0.18 1.25 10.82
C MET A 254 -0.41 0.28 9.66
N MET A 255 0.03 0.61 8.43
CA MET A 255 -0.18 -0.23 7.24
C MET A 255 0.44 -1.62 7.38
N GLY A 256 1.55 -1.74 8.12
CA GLY A 256 2.20 -3.01 8.42
C GLY A 256 1.36 -3.98 9.27
N GLY A 257 0.36 -3.49 10.00
CA GLY A 257 -0.46 -4.27 10.91
C GLY A 257 -1.70 -4.92 10.30
N TYR A 258 -2.12 -4.55 9.11
CA TYR A 258 -3.40 -5.02 8.54
C TYR A 258 -3.40 -6.47 8.07
N GLY A 259 -2.25 -7.03 7.75
CA GLY A 259 -2.14 -8.43 7.31
C GLY A 259 -1.80 -9.42 8.43
N ALA A 260 -1.61 -8.93 9.65
CA ALA A 260 -1.07 -9.72 10.75
C ALA A 260 -2.13 -10.32 11.68
#